data_96eaf98ffee7f32bc2b43d10ef41565a
#
_entry.id   96eaf98ffee7f32bc2b43d10ef41565a
#
_cell.length_a   1.000
_cell.length_b   1.000
_cell.length_c   1.000
_cell.angle_alpha   90.00
_cell.angle_beta   90.00
_cell.angle_gamma   90.00
#
_symmetry.space_group_name_H-M   'P 1'
#
loop_
_entity.id
_entity.type
_entity.pdbx_description
1 polymer ?
#
loop_
_entity_poly.entity_id
_entity_poly.type
_entity_poly.pdbx_seq_one_letter_code
_entity_poly.pdbx_strand_id
1 'polypeptide(L)'
;MADNPLTLDPELDSTAVGRVQGLYGVASRVDAALVELFNFVFTAHGGEYRGSTVTVLGRNPILAAGTREMPVVAGTGVFGFARGKVHLKTHSFNKTTGNAVVECDIYVFHY
;
A
#
# COMPACT_ATOMS: atom_id res chain seq x y z
N MET A 1 -5.93 -11.70 4.47
CA MET A 1 -6.63 -10.46 4.03
C MET A 1 -6.17 -9.30 4.89
N ALA A 2 -6.20 -8.11 4.34
CA ALA A 2 -5.82 -6.89 5.06
C ALA A 2 -6.82 -5.78 4.77
N ASP A 3 -7.08 -4.96 5.78
CA ASP A 3 -7.88 -3.74 5.67
C ASP A 3 -7.36 -2.77 6.73
N ASN A 4 -6.46 -1.89 6.32
CA ASN A 4 -5.74 -1.01 7.21
C ASN A 4 -5.99 0.45 6.88
N PRO A 5 -5.95 1.35 7.87
CA PRO A 5 -6.05 2.78 7.60
C PRO A 5 -4.82 3.28 6.85
N LEU A 6 -5.04 4.22 5.93
CA LEU A 6 -4.00 4.97 5.25
C LEU A 6 -4.01 6.39 5.84
N THR A 7 -2.90 6.79 6.44
CA THR A 7 -2.77 8.07 7.14
C THR A 7 -1.62 8.90 6.59
N LEU A 8 -1.64 10.21 6.86
CA LEU A 8 -0.59 11.12 6.42
C LEU A 8 0.72 10.93 7.17
N ASP A 9 0.65 10.56 8.45
CA ASP A 9 1.80 10.42 9.33
C ASP A 9 1.77 9.06 10.03
N PRO A 10 2.90 8.59 10.58
CA PRO A 10 2.97 7.27 11.22
C PRO A 10 2.28 7.17 12.59
N GLU A 11 1.91 8.28 13.20
CA GLU A 11 1.23 8.28 14.50
C GLU A 11 -0.20 7.71 14.39
N LEU A 12 -0.65 7.03 15.44
CA LEU A 12 -1.97 6.37 15.46
C LEU A 12 -3.15 7.34 15.32
N ASP A 13 -2.99 8.58 15.76
CA ASP A 13 -4.00 9.62 15.71
C ASP A 13 -3.87 10.54 14.50
N SER A 14 -3.03 10.17 13.54
CA SER A 14 -2.83 10.91 12.32
C SER A 14 -4.10 10.94 11.45
N THR A 15 -4.20 11.99 10.61
CA THR A 15 -5.34 12.17 9.71
C THR A 15 -5.44 11.01 8.70
N ALA A 16 -6.57 10.31 8.72
CA ALA A 16 -6.84 9.26 7.75
C ALA A 16 -7.23 9.86 6.39
N VAL A 17 -6.61 9.36 5.33
CA VAL A 17 -6.90 9.78 3.95
C VAL A 17 -7.50 8.66 3.11
N GLY A 18 -7.52 7.44 3.62
CA GLY A 18 -8.07 6.31 2.92
C GLY A 18 -7.84 5.00 3.65
N ARG A 19 -7.91 3.92 2.89
CA ARG A 19 -7.66 2.57 3.37
C ARG A 19 -6.83 1.78 2.36
N VAL A 20 -6.09 0.81 2.87
CA VAL A 20 -5.38 -0.17 2.07
C VAL A 20 -6.05 -1.52 2.30
N GLN A 21 -6.62 -2.09 1.27
CA GLN A 21 -7.39 -3.34 1.37
C GLN A 21 -6.88 -4.36 0.37
N GLY A 22 -6.81 -5.62 0.79
CA GLY A 22 -6.41 -6.64 -0.15
C GLY A 22 -6.08 -7.99 0.45
N LEU A 23 -5.34 -8.75 -0.35
CA LEU A 23 -4.95 -10.12 -0.06
C LEU A 23 -3.44 -10.25 -0.12
N TYR A 24 -2.91 -11.14 0.70
CA TYR A 24 -1.51 -11.51 0.62
C TYR A 24 -1.32 -12.99 0.94
N GLY A 25 -0.24 -13.56 0.43
CA GLY A 25 0.11 -14.94 0.71
C GLY A 25 1.59 -15.19 0.54
N VAL A 26 2.10 -16.18 1.23
CA VAL A 26 3.50 -16.59 1.09
C VAL A 26 3.68 -17.32 -0.23
N ALA A 27 4.58 -16.82 -1.07
CA ALA A 27 4.79 -17.32 -2.43
C ALA A 27 6.17 -17.89 -2.66
N SER A 28 7.04 -17.88 -1.65
CA SER A 28 8.39 -18.37 -1.77
C SER A 28 8.67 -19.45 -0.73
N ARG A 29 9.46 -20.45 -1.13
CA ARG A 29 9.92 -21.52 -0.23
C ARG A 29 11.18 -21.15 0.53
N VAL A 30 11.92 -20.18 0.04
CA VAL A 30 13.27 -19.84 0.51
C VAL A 30 13.30 -18.49 1.20
N ASP A 31 12.60 -17.51 0.62
CA ASP A 31 12.58 -16.14 1.10
C ASP A 31 11.26 -15.81 1.79
N ALA A 32 11.28 -14.88 2.72
CA ALA A 32 10.07 -14.32 3.30
C ALA A 32 9.45 -13.30 2.34
N ALA A 33 8.96 -13.80 1.21
CA ALA A 33 8.34 -12.98 0.18
C ALA A 33 6.86 -13.28 0.08
N LEU A 34 6.06 -12.22 -0.02
CA LEU A 34 4.61 -12.30 -0.19
C LEU A 34 4.24 -11.95 -1.63
N VAL A 35 3.20 -12.59 -2.14
CA VAL A 35 2.42 -12.03 -3.24
C VAL A 35 1.32 -11.19 -2.61
N GLU A 36 1.21 -9.95 -3.04
CA GLU A 36 0.23 -9.01 -2.50
C GLU A 36 -0.60 -8.40 -3.61
N LEU A 37 -1.92 -8.34 -3.36
CA LEU A 37 -2.88 -7.60 -4.17
C LEU A 37 -3.57 -6.60 -3.25
N PHE A 38 -3.25 -5.32 -3.41
CA PHE A 38 -3.80 -4.26 -2.57
C PHE A 38 -4.46 -3.16 -3.39
N ASN A 39 -5.56 -2.65 -2.85
CA ASN A 39 -6.19 -1.43 -3.33
C ASN A 39 -5.97 -0.31 -2.31
N PHE A 40 -5.42 0.80 -2.79
CA PHE A 40 -5.40 2.04 -2.03
C PHE A 40 -6.71 2.77 -2.36
N VAL A 41 -7.56 2.91 -1.36
CA VAL A 41 -8.88 3.53 -1.51
C VAL A 41 -8.84 4.91 -0.84
N PHE A 42 -9.04 5.97 -1.62
CA PHE A 42 -8.99 7.33 -1.12
C PHE A 42 -10.37 7.77 -0.66
N THR A 43 -10.50 8.11 0.61
CA THR A 43 -11.81 8.39 1.24
C THR A 43 -11.89 9.77 1.87
N ALA A 44 -10.81 10.55 1.86
CA ALA A 44 -10.78 11.85 2.53
C ALA A 44 -11.86 12.80 2.01
N HIS A 45 -12.65 13.34 2.91
CA HIS A 45 -13.70 14.30 2.59
C HIS A 45 -13.10 15.57 1.97
N GLY A 46 -13.67 16.03 0.87
CA GLY A 46 -13.17 17.20 0.15
C GLY A 46 -11.87 16.95 -0.58
N GLY A 47 -11.32 15.74 -0.51
CA GLY A 47 -10.11 15.37 -1.22
C GLY A 47 -10.35 15.19 -2.72
N GLU A 48 -9.40 15.63 -3.51
CA GLU A 48 -9.43 15.54 -4.97
C GLU A 48 -9.58 14.10 -5.46
N TYR A 49 -9.04 13.15 -4.71
CA TYR A 49 -9.01 11.74 -5.10
C TYR A 49 -10.09 10.88 -4.44
N ARG A 50 -11.02 11.51 -3.74
CA ARG A 50 -12.07 10.78 -3.03
C ARG A 50 -12.86 9.88 -3.98
N GLY A 51 -13.05 8.63 -3.58
CA GLY A 51 -13.74 7.63 -4.39
C GLY A 51 -12.88 6.97 -5.46
N SER A 52 -11.62 7.39 -5.59
CA SER A 52 -10.67 6.80 -6.53
C SER A 52 -9.86 5.71 -5.86
N THR A 53 -9.37 4.76 -6.66
CA THR A 53 -8.54 3.67 -6.17
C THR A 53 -7.31 3.48 -7.05
N VAL A 54 -6.25 2.94 -6.43
CA VAL A 54 -5.05 2.49 -7.11
C VAL A 54 -4.81 1.04 -6.71
N THR A 55 -4.64 0.15 -7.68
CA THR A 55 -4.43 -1.28 -7.47
C THR A 55 -2.97 -1.64 -7.69
N VAL A 56 -2.39 -2.34 -6.73
CA VAL A 56 -1.01 -2.82 -6.73
C VAL A 56 -1.03 -4.33 -6.65
N LEU A 57 -0.27 -4.99 -7.53
CA LEU A 57 -0.12 -6.44 -7.52
C LEU A 57 1.33 -6.79 -7.75
N GLY A 58 1.92 -7.55 -6.87
CA GLY A 58 3.30 -7.95 -7.06
C GLY A 58 3.90 -8.69 -5.88
N ARG A 59 5.21 -8.85 -5.95
CA ARG A 59 6.03 -9.51 -4.94
C ARG A 59 6.51 -8.48 -3.92
N ASN A 60 6.37 -8.82 -2.64
CA ASN A 60 6.90 -7.99 -1.56
C ASN A 60 7.83 -8.84 -0.67
N PRO A 61 9.15 -8.71 -0.80
CA PRO A 61 10.12 -9.38 0.07
C PRO A 61 10.21 -8.64 1.41
N ILE A 62 9.31 -8.96 2.33
CA ILE A 62 9.07 -8.19 3.56
C ILE A 62 10.28 -8.09 4.50
N LEU A 63 11.25 -9.01 4.40
CA LEU A 63 12.46 -8.97 5.22
C LEU A 63 13.61 -8.24 4.54
N ALA A 64 13.45 -7.81 3.29
CA ALA A 64 14.48 -7.05 2.61
C ALA A 64 14.65 -5.68 3.27
N ALA A 65 15.90 -5.30 3.51
CA ALA A 65 16.23 -3.98 4.02
C ALA A 65 15.99 -2.92 2.95
N GLY A 66 15.62 -1.71 3.40
CA GLY A 66 15.42 -0.57 2.51
C GLY A 66 14.06 -0.57 1.84
N THR A 67 14.02 0.07 0.67
CA THR A 67 12.78 0.30 -0.07
C THR A 67 12.44 -0.90 -0.95
N ARG A 68 11.19 -1.32 -0.91
CA ARG A 68 10.66 -2.36 -1.78
C ARG A 68 9.75 -1.71 -2.81
N GLU A 69 9.74 -2.23 -4.03
CA GLU A 69 8.94 -1.67 -5.11
C GLU A 69 7.88 -2.66 -5.57
N MET A 70 6.67 -2.15 -5.79
CA MET A 70 5.57 -2.91 -6.38
C MET A 70 4.93 -2.12 -7.51
N PRO A 71 4.51 -2.79 -8.59
CA PRO A 71 3.88 -2.09 -9.71
C PRO A 71 2.43 -1.70 -9.42
N VAL A 72 2.03 -0.55 -9.92
CA VAL A 72 0.62 -0.17 -10.04
C VAL A 72 0.09 -0.78 -11.34
N VAL A 73 -0.93 -1.60 -11.24
CA VAL A 73 -1.45 -2.34 -12.39
C VAL A 73 -2.79 -1.80 -12.90
N ALA A 74 -3.52 -1.07 -12.07
CA ALA A 74 -4.83 -0.54 -12.42
C ALA A 74 -5.22 0.60 -11.50
N GLY A 75 -6.30 1.30 -11.85
CA GLY A 75 -6.89 2.32 -11.01
C GLY A 75 -8.32 2.62 -11.44
N THR A 76 -9.06 3.28 -10.58
CA THR A 76 -10.43 3.73 -10.86
C THR A 76 -10.61 5.19 -10.51
N GLY A 77 -11.71 5.79 -10.97
CA GLY A 77 -11.96 7.21 -10.75
C GLY A 77 -10.92 8.07 -11.45
N VAL A 78 -10.32 8.99 -10.70
CA VAL A 78 -9.26 9.88 -11.21
C VAL A 78 -8.07 9.08 -11.76
N PHE A 79 -7.84 7.87 -11.24
CA PHE A 79 -6.72 7.03 -11.63
C PHE A 79 -7.07 5.98 -12.69
N GLY A 80 -8.16 6.16 -13.41
CA GLY A 80 -8.49 5.29 -14.57
C GLY A 80 -7.33 5.25 -15.54
N PHE A 81 -6.97 4.04 -16.01
CA PHE A 81 -5.81 3.78 -16.87
C PHE A 81 -4.45 4.11 -16.26
N ALA A 82 -4.36 4.18 -14.94
CA ALA A 82 -3.11 4.50 -14.25
C ALA A 82 -2.05 3.43 -14.45
N ARG A 83 -0.80 3.88 -14.50
CA ARG A 83 0.42 3.08 -14.46
C ARG A 83 1.36 3.70 -13.45
N GLY A 84 2.20 2.89 -12.84
CA GLY A 84 3.17 3.44 -11.92
C GLY A 84 3.78 2.41 -11.00
N LYS A 85 4.23 2.89 -9.87
CA LYS A 85 4.89 2.06 -8.86
C LYS A 85 4.61 2.60 -7.47
N VAL A 86 4.73 1.71 -6.48
CA VAL A 86 4.67 2.05 -5.07
C VAL A 86 5.99 1.64 -4.43
N HIS A 87 6.60 2.54 -3.71
CA HIS A 87 7.75 2.22 -2.86
C HIS A 87 7.28 2.03 -1.43
N LEU A 88 7.63 0.90 -0.86
CA LEU A 88 7.26 0.51 0.50
C LEU A 88 8.49 0.46 1.37
N LYS A 89 8.43 1.09 2.54
CA LYS A 89 9.49 1.03 3.53
C LYS A 89 8.88 0.84 4.90
N THR A 90 9.34 -0.17 5.64
CA THR A 90 8.87 -0.38 7.01
C THR A 90 9.42 0.70 7.91
N HIS A 91 8.54 1.51 8.49
CA HIS A 91 8.89 2.57 9.41
C HIS A 91 9.14 2.01 10.81
N SER A 92 8.27 1.14 11.28
CA SER A 92 8.39 0.50 12.58
C SER A 92 7.72 -0.87 12.58
N PHE A 93 8.23 -1.76 13.42
CA PHE A 93 7.68 -3.09 13.61
C PHE A 93 7.72 -3.45 15.09
N ASN A 94 6.57 -3.81 15.66
CA ASN A 94 6.47 -4.26 17.04
C ASN A 94 6.42 -5.78 17.07
N LYS A 95 7.49 -6.40 17.52
CA LYS A 95 7.61 -7.87 17.56
C LYS A 95 6.62 -8.51 18.54
N THR A 96 6.22 -7.80 19.60
CA THR A 96 5.31 -8.31 20.61
C THR A 96 3.89 -8.41 20.09
N THR A 97 3.41 -7.38 19.36
CA THR A 97 2.05 -7.31 18.85
C THR A 97 1.93 -7.75 17.39
N GLY A 98 3.05 -7.82 16.66
CA GLY A 98 3.05 -8.07 15.23
C GLY A 98 2.65 -6.87 14.39
N ASN A 99 2.41 -5.72 14.98
CA ASN A 99 2.01 -4.52 14.26
C ASN A 99 3.20 -3.85 13.58
N ALA A 100 2.95 -3.34 12.39
CA ALA A 100 3.94 -2.60 11.61
C ALA A 100 3.34 -1.33 11.05
N VAL A 101 4.19 -0.30 10.94
CA VAL A 101 3.86 0.92 10.20
C VAL A 101 4.73 0.93 8.94
N VAL A 102 4.09 1.00 7.79
CA VAL A 102 4.75 0.98 6.49
C VAL A 102 4.52 2.30 5.79
N GLU A 103 5.61 2.94 5.37
CA GLU A 103 5.57 4.14 4.55
C GLU A 103 5.40 3.75 3.10
N CYS A 104 4.45 4.40 2.42
CA CYS A 104 4.15 4.16 1.02
C CYS A 104 4.29 5.44 0.21
N ASP A 105 5.15 5.42 -0.80
CA ASP A 105 5.26 6.48 -1.80
C ASP A 105 4.68 5.96 -3.11
N ILE A 106 3.60 6.59 -3.57
CA ILE A 106 2.86 6.15 -4.75
C ILE A 106 3.17 7.11 -5.90
N TYR A 107 3.76 6.59 -6.96
CA TYR A 107 4.09 7.34 -8.17
C TYR A 107 3.17 6.87 -9.28
N VAL A 108 2.25 7.72 -9.71
CA VAL A 108 1.18 7.33 -10.63
C VAL A 108 1.17 8.22 -11.86
N PHE A 109 1.10 7.57 -13.01
CA PHE A 109 0.86 8.18 -14.31
C PHE A 109 -0.58 7.92 -14.70
N HIS A 110 -1.37 8.97 -14.91
CA HIS A 110 -2.78 8.81 -15.29
C HIS A 110 -3.23 9.92 -16.24
N TYR A 111 -4.31 9.64 -16.93
CA TYR A 111 -4.91 10.62 -17.86
C TYR A 111 -5.86 11.58 -17.15
#